data_91039c3ac8655a48cbd612e095f856cc
#
_entry.id   91039c3ac8655a48cbd612e095f856cc
#
_cell.length_a   1.000
_cell.length_b   1.000
_cell.length_c   1.000
_cell.angle_alpha   90.00
_cell.angle_beta   90.00
_cell.angle_gamma   90.00
#
_symmetry.space_group_name_H-M   'P 1'
#
loop_
_entity.id
_entity.type
_entity.pdbx_description
1 polymer ?
#
loop_
_entity_poly.entity_id
_entity_poly.type
_entity_poly.pdbx_seq_one_letter_code
_entity_poly.pdbx_strand_id
1 'polypeptide(L)'
;MRLAEIQIENFRTFGEGDAAFRLTLPAGIAALVGENDSGKTAIVDGIRLVLGTRGQDFFRVGEADFHQPPDGGVARNEIRILLRFDALSAGDRGAFLEHLTYLDGKAHLFLHWQAVAGSRGPSRRFTTVECRSGATGGGPALEASARALLCATYLRPLRDADQALSAGRGSRLAQILQQTEEIESVGEDFDPAAFPEDPATLSVLGIGDFANELLERQAGIGNARARLNDDYLAKLSFEGDTLKGAISVSGARGDKSARLRQLL
;
A
#
# COMPACT_ATOMS: atom_id res chain seq x y z
N MET A 1 -0.36 4.19 21.22
CA MET A 1 0.54 5.33 20.89
C MET A 1 -0.18 6.42 20.11
N ARG A 2 0.32 7.67 20.13
CA ARG A 2 -0.27 8.84 19.47
C ARG A 2 0.84 9.61 18.75
N LEU A 3 0.59 10.03 17.50
CA LEU A 3 1.45 10.97 16.80
C LEU A 3 1.33 12.34 17.48
N ALA A 4 2.42 12.85 18.00
CA ALA A 4 2.47 14.08 18.81
C ALA A 4 3.16 15.24 18.10
N GLU A 5 4.10 14.95 17.19
CA GLU A 5 4.85 16.00 16.50
C GLU A 5 5.24 15.55 15.09
N ILE A 6 5.21 16.49 14.19
CA ILE A 6 5.63 16.34 12.78
C ILE A 6 6.60 17.47 12.46
N GLN A 7 7.74 17.13 11.88
CA GLN A 7 8.64 18.08 11.24
C GLN A 7 8.95 17.59 9.84
N ILE A 8 8.88 18.50 8.85
CA ILE A 8 9.15 18.21 7.44
C ILE A 8 10.11 19.25 6.88
N GLU A 9 11.19 18.80 6.28
CA GLU A 9 12.22 19.62 5.65
C GLU A 9 12.47 19.18 4.20
N ASN A 10 12.63 20.14 3.34
CA ASN A 10 12.99 19.98 1.93
C ASN A 10 12.01 19.10 1.11
N PHE A 11 10.73 19.14 1.47
CA PHE A 11 9.70 18.37 0.82
C PHE A 11 8.63 19.29 0.19
N ARG A 12 8.54 19.27 -1.12
CA ARG A 12 7.59 20.10 -1.92
C ARG A 12 7.68 21.59 -1.54
N THR A 13 6.64 22.13 -0.91
CA THR A 13 6.56 23.54 -0.49
C THR A 13 7.39 23.86 0.74
N PHE A 14 7.79 22.85 1.52
CA PHE A 14 8.52 23.06 2.77
C PHE A 14 10.03 23.03 2.53
N GLY A 15 10.71 24.12 2.90
CA GLY A 15 12.18 24.22 2.86
C GLY A 15 12.85 23.69 4.11
N GLU A 16 13.99 24.25 4.45
CA GLU A 16 14.76 23.92 5.67
C GLU A 16 14.83 25.11 6.63
N GLY A 17 15.27 24.88 7.87
CA GLY A 17 15.40 25.93 8.87
C GLY A 17 14.07 26.56 9.23
N ASP A 18 13.95 27.89 8.99
CA ASP A 18 12.71 28.62 9.24
C ASP A 18 11.60 28.33 8.23
N ALA A 19 11.96 27.83 7.05
CA ALA A 19 11.01 27.40 6.02
C ALA A 19 10.55 25.93 6.20
N ALA A 20 11.06 25.22 7.22
CA ALA A 20 10.63 23.87 7.56
C ALA A 20 9.23 23.89 8.19
N PHE A 21 8.44 22.88 7.89
CA PHE A 21 7.15 22.68 8.56
C PHE A 21 7.35 22.00 9.92
N ARG A 22 6.74 22.58 10.96
CA ARG A 22 6.71 22.00 12.31
C ARG A 22 5.32 22.12 12.89
N LEU A 23 4.80 20.99 13.41
CA LEU A 23 3.46 20.94 13.99
C LEU A 23 3.45 20.00 15.19
N THR A 24 2.97 20.52 16.33
CA THR A 24 2.60 19.70 17.49
C THR A 24 1.11 19.39 17.40
N LEU A 25 0.76 18.12 17.43
CA LEU A 25 -0.61 17.64 17.32
C LEU A 25 -1.27 17.53 18.69
N PRO A 26 -2.52 18.01 18.86
CA PRO A 26 -3.29 17.80 20.09
C PRO A 26 -3.68 16.33 20.25
N ALA A 27 -4.19 15.97 21.41
CA ALA A 27 -4.86 14.70 21.61
C ALA A 27 -6.21 14.69 20.88
N GLY A 28 -6.55 13.58 20.24
CA GLY A 28 -7.81 13.40 19.52
C GLY A 28 -7.72 13.77 18.05
N ILE A 29 -8.73 14.44 17.52
CA ILE A 29 -8.86 14.79 16.10
C ILE A 29 -8.12 16.10 15.83
N ALA A 30 -7.25 16.11 14.83
CA ALA A 30 -6.62 17.31 14.30
C ALA A 30 -7.12 17.60 12.89
N ALA A 31 -7.50 18.84 12.60
CA ALA A 31 -7.93 19.29 11.28
C ALA A 31 -6.88 20.25 10.69
N LEU A 32 -6.44 19.97 9.47
CA LEU A 32 -5.58 20.86 8.70
C LEU A 32 -6.46 21.74 7.82
N VAL A 33 -6.47 23.05 8.09
CA VAL A 33 -7.25 24.05 7.36
C VAL A 33 -6.30 25.06 6.72
N GLY A 34 -6.61 25.50 5.51
CA GLY A 34 -5.80 26.48 4.78
C GLY A 34 -6.20 26.56 3.31
N GLU A 35 -5.64 27.51 2.59
CA GLU A 35 -5.85 27.72 1.16
C GLU A 35 -5.36 26.53 0.32
N ASN A 36 -5.77 26.48 -0.94
CA ASN A 36 -5.21 25.50 -1.88
C ASN A 36 -3.70 25.77 -2.02
N ASP A 37 -2.95 24.69 -2.20
CA ASP A 37 -1.47 24.71 -2.30
C ASP A 37 -0.71 25.17 -1.04
N SER A 38 -1.39 25.33 0.10
CA SER A 38 -0.74 25.66 1.38
C SER A 38 0.07 24.50 1.99
N GLY A 39 0.24 23.37 1.29
CA GLY A 39 1.01 22.23 1.76
C GLY A 39 0.25 21.18 2.57
N LYS A 40 -1.08 21.27 2.73
CA LYS A 40 -1.88 20.28 3.49
C LYS A 40 -1.66 18.85 2.99
N THR A 41 -1.70 18.66 1.68
CA THR A 41 -1.44 17.36 1.05
C THR A 41 0.00 16.89 1.29
N ALA A 42 0.97 17.80 1.25
CA ALA A 42 2.36 17.46 1.53
C ALA A 42 2.55 16.96 2.97
N ILE A 43 1.85 17.52 3.96
CA ILE A 43 1.88 17.03 5.34
C ILE A 43 1.36 15.60 5.43
N VAL A 44 0.20 15.33 4.83
CA VAL A 44 -0.40 13.98 4.83
C VAL A 44 0.49 12.97 4.10
N ASP A 45 1.02 13.35 2.95
CA ASP A 45 1.93 12.51 2.18
C ASP A 45 3.24 12.26 2.92
N GLY A 46 3.78 13.25 3.64
CA GLY A 46 4.94 13.10 4.53
C GLY A 46 4.70 12.04 5.62
N ILE A 47 3.53 12.06 6.26
CA ILE A 47 3.16 11.02 7.25
C ILE A 47 3.11 9.64 6.58
N ARG A 48 2.52 9.54 5.38
CA ARG A 48 2.41 8.28 4.62
C ARG A 48 3.78 7.72 4.20
N LEU A 49 4.74 8.59 3.86
CA LEU A 49 6.11 8.17 3.54
C LEU A 49 6.80 7.49 4.72
N VAL A 50 6.61 8.01 5.92
CA VAL A 50 7.23 7.45 7.13
C VAL A 50 6.54 6.18 7.58
N LEU A 51 5.20 6.22 7.76
CA LEU A 51 4.44 5.12 8.35
C LEU A 51 4.11 4.01 7.36
N GLY A 52 3.99 4.35 6.07
CA GLY A 52 3.35 3.50 5.11
C GLY A 52 1.83 3.46 5.30
N THR A 53 1.14 2.80 4.41
CA THR A 53 -0.31 2.61 4.48
C THR A 53 -0.66 1.14 4.36
N ARG A 54 -1.74 0.71 5.00
CA ARG A 54 -2.25 -0.66 4.89
C ARG A 54 -2.76 -1.01 3.49
N GLY A 55 -3.07 -0.01 2.67
CA GLY A 55 -3.37 -0.20 1.25
C GLY A 55 -2.09 -0.35 0.44
N GLN A 56 -2.16 -1.03 -0.71
CA GLN A 56 -1.00 -1.24 -1.60
C GLN A 56 -0.57 0.03 -2.36
N ASP A 57 -0.91 1.21 -1.86
CA ASP A 57 -0.51 2.48 -2.43
C ASP A 57 0.97 2.75 -2.11
N PHE A 58 1.84 2.28 -2.96
CA PHE A 58 3.24 2.63 -2.90
C PHE A 58 3.42 4.09 -3.35
N PHE A 59 3.40 5.00 -2.40
CA PHE A 59 3.85 6.35 -2.64
C PHE A 59 5.38 6.36 -2.67
N ARG A 60 5.95 6.66 -3.84
CA ARG A 60 7.40 6.77 -4.02
C ARG A 60 7.77 8.23 -4.20
N VAL A 61 8.87 8.62 -3.59
CA VAL A 61 9.45 9.95 -3.80
C VAL A 61 9.95 10.08 -5.23
N GLY A 62 9.45 11.11 -5.91
CA GLY A 62 9.92 11.53 -7.24
C GLY A 62 10.77 12.80 -7.17
N GLU A 63 11.29 13.23 -8.31
CA GLU A 63 12.11 14.46 -8.40
C GLU A 63 11.33 15.69 -7.97
N ALA A 64 10.04 15.77 -8.31
CA ALA A 64 9.16 16.88 -7.96
C ALA A 64 8.85 17.00 -6.46
N ASP A 65 9.19 15.98 -5.66
CA ASP A 65 8.97 16.01 -4.21
C ASP A 65 10.11 16.71 -3.45
N PHE A 66 11.27 16.88 -4.08
CA PHE A 66 12.38 17.63 -3.49
C PHE A 66 12.12 19.15 -3.60
N HIS A 67 12.23 19.82 -2.48
CA HIS A 67 11.95 21.26 -2.41
C HIS A 67 12.84 22.06 -3.38
N GLN A 68 12.22 22.92 -4.17
CA GLN A 68 12.88 23.91 -4.99
C GLN A 68 12.61 25.30 -4.40
N PRO A 69 13.67 26.05 -4.05
CA PRO A 69 13.52 27.39 -3.52
C PRO A 69 12.78 28.31 -4.50
N PRO A 70 11.90 29.23 -4.02
CA PRO A 70 11.11 30.11 -4.87
C PRO A 70 11.95 31.08 -5.71
N ASP A 71 13.17 31.36 -5.31
CA ASP A 71 14.13 32.22 -6.01
C ASP A 71 14.77 31.57 -7.24
N GLY A 72 14.35 30.38 -7.62
CA GLY A 72 14.90 29.62 -8.74
C GLY A 72 16.22 28.92 -8.44
N GLY A 73 16.59 28.79 -7.17
CA GLY A 73 17.74 28.02 -6.70
C GLY A 73 17.68 26.54 -7.09
N VAL A 74 18.79 25.83 -6.90
CA VAL A 74 18.88 24.41 -7.18
C VAL A 74 17.96 23.63 -6.24
N ALA A 75 17.19 22.67 -6.78
CA ALA A 75 16.37 21.78 -5.98
C ALA A 75 17.23 21.05 -4.91
N ARG A 76 16.68 20.88 -3.73
CA ARG A 76 17.33 20.14 -2.66
C ARG A 76 17.50 18.67 -3.09
N ASN A 77 18.53 18.02 -2.59
CA ASN A 77 18.82 16.62 -2.88
C ASN A 77 18.49 15.69 -1.73
N GLU A 78 17.93 16.21 -0.66
CA GLU A 78 17.60 15.49 0.56
C GLU A 78 16.26 15.95 1.10
N ILE A 79 15.41 15.01 1.51
CA ILE A 79 14.16 15.24 2.24
C ILE A 79 14.33 14.64 3.62
N ARG A 80 13.90 15.36 4.67
CA ARG A 80 13.88 14.86 6.05
C ARG A 80 12.49 15.01 6.65
N ILE A 81 12.01 13.93 7.27
CA ILE A 81 10.73 13.93 7.97
C ILE A 81 10.94 13.30 9.35
N LEU A 82 10.56 14.03 10.39
CA LEU A 82 10.53 13.54 11.75
C LEU A 82 9.09 13.35 12.21
N LEU A 83 8.78 12.19 12.73
CA LEU A 83 7.55 11.91 13.46
C LEU A 83 7.90 11.51 14.90
N ARG A 84 7.23 12.14 15.87
CA ARG A 84 7.36 11.76 17.28
C ARG A 84 6.03 11.23 17.81
N PHE A 85 6.11 10.09 18.45
CA PHE A 85 4.96 9.46 19.11
C PHE A 85 5.12 9.51 20.63
N ASP A 86 3.99 9.76 21.30
CA ASP A 86 3.86 9.68 22.75
C ASP A 86 2.69 8.76 23.17
N ALA A 87 2.39 8.74 24.47
CA ALA A 87 1.31 7.93 25.04
C ALA A 87 1.37 6.44 24.61
N LEU A 88 2.58 5.87 24.63
CA LEU A 88 2.82 4.47 24.26
C LEU A 88 2.22 3.54 25.33
N SER A 89 1.38 2.60 24.92
CA SER A 89 0.88 1.51 25.75
C SER A 89 2.00 0.54 26.15
N ALA A 90 1.74 -0.39 27.04
CA ALA A 90 2.70 -1.44 27.39
C ALA A 90 3.05 -2.32 26.19
N GLY A 91 2.04 -2.64 25.34
CA GLY A 91 2.24 -3.37 24.09
C GLY A 91 3.12 -2.60 23.10
N ASP A 92 2.87 -1.29 22.91
CA ASP A 92 3.71 -0.46 22.05
C ASP A 92 5.16 -0.43 22.54
N ARG A 93 5.37 -0.28 23.84
CA ARG A 93 6.73 -0.28 24.41
C ARG A 93 7.45 -1.62 24.23
N GLY A 94 6.72 -2.73 24.32
CA GLY A 94 7.29 -4.05 24.02
C GLY A 94 7.67 -4.20 22.56
N ALA A 95 6.78 -3.80 21.66
CA ALA A 95 6.99 -3.91 20.21
C ALA A 95 8.14 -3.04 19.67
N PHE A 96 8.41 -1.90 20.30
CA PHE A 96 9.44 -0.94 19.84
C PHE A 96 10.58 -0.77 20.84
N LEU A 97 10.85 -1.76 21.69
CA LEU A 97 11.79 -1.65 22.81
C LEU A 97 13.16 -1.06 22.41
N GLU A 98 13.71 -1.53 21.29
CA GLU A 98 15.02 -1.11 20.78
C GLU A 98 15.03 0.31 20.16
N HIS A 99 13.84 0.84 19.87
CA HIS A 99 13.63 2.10 19.17
C HIS A 99 13.20 3.24 20.11
N LEU A 100 12.97 2.94 21.40
CA LEU A 100 12.44 3.91 22.34
C LEU A 100 13.52 4.90 22.81
N THR A 101 13.07 6.14 22.99
CA THR A 101 13.83 7.18 23.71
C THR A 101 13.06 7.58 24.96
N TYR A 102 13.73 7.66 26.07
CA TYR A 102 13.14 8.09 27.34
C TYR A 102 13.51 9.56 27.59
N LEU A 103 12.49 10.42 27.66
CA LEU A 103 12.61 11.83 28.03
C LEU A 103 11.69 12.10 29.22
N ASP A 104 12.22 12.71 30.28
CA ASP A 104 11.49 13.02 31.51
C ASP A 104 10.73 11.82 32.09
N GLY A 105 11.34 10.63 32.03
CA GLY A 105 10.75 9.39 32.51
C GLY A 105 9.64 8.79 31.62
N LYS A 106 9.34 9.40 30.49
CA LYS A 106 8.32 8.93 29.54
C LYS A 106 8.96 8.33 28.29
N ALA A 107 8.38 7.22 27.81
CA ALA A 107 8.82 6.60 26.57
C ALA A 107 8.24 7.35 25.36
N HIS A 108 9.10 7.64 24.40
CA HIS A 108 8.77 8.23 23.12
C HIS A 108 9.35 7.38 21.98
N LEU A 109 8.67 7.35 20.85
CA LEU A 109 9.21 6.80 19.61
C LEU A 109 9.45 7.96 18.64
N PHE A 110 10.70 8.17 18.28
CA PHE A 110 11.11 9.12 17.24
C PHE A 110 11.45 8.34 15.97
N LEU A 111 10.91 8.79 14.85
CA LEU A 111 11.19 8.25 13.54
C LEU A 111 11.74 9.34 12.64
N HIS A 112 13.00 9.21 12.27
CA HIS A 112 13.68 10.08 11.30
C HIS A 112 13.71 9.36 9.95
N TRP A 113 12.88 9.81 9.04
CA TRP A 113 12.83 9.33 7.68
C TRP A 113 13.58 10.29 6.77
N GLN A 114 14.44 9.76 5.93
CA GLN A 114 15.29 10.52 5.03
C GLN A 114 15.22 9.92 3.64
N ALA A 115 15.12 10.78 2.63
CA ALA A 115 15.30 10.41 1.24
C ALA A 115 16.40 11.24 0.61
N VAL A 116 17.38 10.59 -0.03
CA VAL A 116 18.48 11.27 -0.68
C VAL A 116 18.46 10.93 -2.18
N ALA A 117 18.43 11.97 -3.01
CA ALA A 117 18.57 11.83 -4.45
C ALA A 117 20.03 11.60 -4.83
N GLY A 118 20.29 10.54 -5.58
CA GLY A 118 21.60 10.20 -6.12
C GLY A 118 21.56 10.05 -7.64
N SER A 119 22.70 10.17 -8.30
CA SER A 119 22.80 9.88 -9.72
C SER A 119 23.95 8.89 -9.99
N ARG A 120 23.71 7.94 -10.89
CA ARG A 120 24.72 7.07 -11.48
C ARG A 120 24.86 7.42 -12.96
N GLY A 121 25.71 8.41 -13.27
CA GLY A 121 25.86 8.92 -14.62
C GLY A 121 24.69 9.82 -15.09
N PRO A 122 24.72 10.30 -16.33
CA PRO A 122 23.77 11.32 -16.82
C PRO A 122 22.32 10.82 -16.96
N SER A 123 22.09 9.50 -17.01
CA SER A 123 20.79 8.94 -17.37
C SER A 123 20.10 8.16 -16.25
N ARG A 124 20.73 7.93 -15.09
CA ARG A 124 20.14 7.11 -14.03
C ARG A 124 20.14 7.83 -12.70
N ARG A 125 18.99 8.39 -12.35
CA ARG A 125 18.70 8.93 -11.02
C ARG A 125 18.09 7.85 -10.14
N PHE A 126 18.39 7.87 -8.86
CA PHE A 126 17.81 6.97 -7.87
C PHE A 126 17.60 7.72 -6.57
N THR A 127 16.65 7.28 -5.77
CA THR A 127 16.41 7.82 -4.44
C THR A 127 16.67 6.73 -3.43
N THR A 128 17.56 6.99 -2.49
CA THR A 128 17.80 6.12 -1.34
C THR A 128 16.93 6.59 -0.18
N VAL A 129 16.24 5.66 0.48
CA VAL A 129 15.35 5.93 1.60
C VAL A 129 15.83 5.18 2.83
N GLU A 130 15.95 5.88 3.94
CA GLU A 130 16.29 5.31 5.25
C GLU A 130 15.31 5.84 6.31
N CYS A 131 14.98 5.00 7.29
CA CYS A 131 14.21 5.39 8.46
C CYS A 131 14.92 4.90 9.71
N ARG A 132 15.30 5.82 10.61
CA ARG A 132 16.02 5.52 11.84
C ARG A 132 15.25 6.03 13.05
N SER A 133 15.47 5.40 14.19
CA SER A 133 14.89 5.80 15.46
C SER A 133 15.84 6.69 16.30
N GLY A 134 15.41 7.05 17.50
CA GLY A 134 16.19 7.86 18.45
C GLY A 134 15.90 9.36 18.35
N ALA A 135 16.11 10.11 19.42
CA ALA A 135 15.78 11.55 19.50
C ALA A 135 16.46 12.39 18.41
N THR A 136 17.65 12.00 17.97
CA THR A 136 18.45 12.70 16.94
C THR A 136 18.58 11.91 15.64
N GLY A 137 17.87 10.79 15.49
CA GLY A 137 18.03 9.90 14.33
C GLY A 137 19.28 9.01 14.37
N GLY A 138 20.05 9.02 15.45
CA GLY A 138 21.24 8.19 15.63
C GLY A 138 20.97 6.77 16.13
N GLY A 139 19.70 6.42 16.35
CA GLY A 139 19.29 5.09 16.80
C GLY A 139 19.31 4.05 15.66
N PRO A 140 18.88 2.81 15.93
CA PRO A 140 18.84 1.74 14.93
C PRO A 140 17.88 2.07 13.77
N ALA A 141 18.19 1.50 12.60
CA ALA A 141 17.29 1.55 11.45
C ALA A 141 15.99 0.80 11.77
N LEU A 142 14.86 1.34 11.30
CA LEU A 142 13.56 0.71 11.51
C LEU A 142 13.38 -0.44 10.51
N GLU A 143 13.35 -1.66 11.00
CA GLU A 143 13.15 -2.85 10.20
C GLU A 143 11.74 -2.92 9.60
N ALA A 144 11.59 -3.70 8.52
CA ALA A 144 10.30 -3.86 7.83
C ALA A 144 9.20 -4.43 8.75
N SER A 145 9.54 -5.33 9.67
CA SER A 145 8.66 -5.90 10.69
C SER A 145 8.11 -4.84 11.65
N ALA A 146 8.98 -4.02 12.21
CA ALA A 146 8.62 -2.90 13.09
C ALA A 146 7.82 -1.83 12.33
N ARG A 147 8.21 -1.55 11.08
CA ARG A 147 7.48 -0.61 10.22
C ARG A 147 6.07 -1.07 9.90
N ALA A 148 5.84 -2.37 9.70
CA ALA A 148 4.51 -2.92 9.45
C ALA A 148 3.52 -2.67 10.62
N LEU A 149 4.02 -2.58 11.86
CA LEU A 149 3.20 -2.25 13.03
C LEU A 149 2.76 -0.78 13.07
N LEU A 150 3.43 0.09 12.32
CA LEU A 150 3.17 1.54 12.25
C LEU A 150 2.26 1.93 11.09
N CYS A 151 1.77 0.99 10.29
CA CYS A 151 0.95 1.30 9.12
C CYS A 151 -0.28 2.11 9.48
N ALA A 152 -0.41 3.28 8.85
CA ALA A 152 -1.56 4.16 8.98
C ALA A 152 -2.70 3.74 8.04
N THR A 153 -3.93 4.04 8.44
CA THR A 153 -5.07 3.95 7.55
C THR A 153 -5.23 5.29 6.84
N TYR A 154 -5.02 5.32 5.54
CA TYR A 154 -5.26 6.49 4.71
C TYR A 154 -6.61 6.37 4.02
N LEU A 155 -7.49 7.33 4.27
CA LEU A 155 -8.77 7.44 3.57
C LEU A 155 -8.62 8.49 2.47
N ARG A 156 -8.74 8.02 1.23
CA ARG A 156 -8.72 8.94 0.07
C ARG A 156 -9.94 9.87 0.09
N PRO A 157 -9.85 11.06 -0.53
CA PRO A 157 -11.02 11.89 -0.73
C PRO A 157 -12.17 11.12 -1.41
N LEU A 158 -13.41 11.48 -1.10
CA LEU A 158 -14.64 10.80 -1.55
C LEU A 158 -14.74 10.55 -3.07
N ARG A 159 -13.97 11.28 -3.88
CA ARG A 159 -13.93 11.09 -5.34
C ARG A 159 -13.35 9.74 -5.76
N ASP A 160 -12.58 9.10 -4.90
CA ASP A 160 -11.98 7.78 -5.14
C ASP A 160 -12.76 6.65 -4.46
N ALA A 161 -13.96 6.91 -3.92
CA ALA A 161 -14.78 5.88 -3.29
C ALA A 161 -15.12 4.74 -4.28
N ASP A 162 -15.40 5.08 -5.52
CA ASP A 162 -15.65 4.10 -6.59
C ASP A 162 -14.43 3.19 -6.81
N GLN A 163 -13.22 3.75 -6.77
CA GLN A 163 -11.99 2.99 -6.92
C GLN A 163 -11.64 2.17 -5.66
N ALA A 164 -11.90 2.70 -4.47
CA ALA A 164 -11.67 2.00 -3.21
C ALA A 164 -12.66 0.86 -2.96
N LEU A 165 -13.87 0.96 -3.52
CA LEU A 165 -14.93 -0.04 -3.43
C LEU A 165 -15.06 -0.89 -4.71
N SER A 166 -14.32 -0.56 -5.77
CA SER A 166 -14.29 -1.37 -6.99
C SER A 166 -13.63 -2.72 -6.72
N ALA A 167 -14.09 -3.75 -7.43
CA ALA A 167 -13.45 -5.06 -7.39
C ALA A 167 -11.98 -4.96 -7.85
N GLY A 168 -11.06 -5.62 -7.15
CA GLY A 168 -9.67 -5.69 -7.56
C GLY A 168 -8.68 -5.80 -6.39
N ARG A 169 -7.41 -6.04 -6.75
CA ARG A 169 -6.32 -6.16 -5.78
C ARG A 169 -6.20 -4.88 -4.94
N GLY A 170 -6.33 -5.04 -3.63
CA GLY A 170 -6.12 -3.95 -2.67
C GLY A 170 -7.34 -3.05 -2.46
N SER A 171 -8.50 -3.35 -3.03
CA SER A 171 -9.72 -2.62 -2.70
C SER A 171 -10.10 -2.82 -1.23
N ARG A 172 -10.73 -1.79 -0.64
CA ARG A 172 -11.23 -1.88 0.75
C ARG A 172 -12.29 -2.97 0.90
N LEU A 173 -13.13 -3.11 -0.12
CA LEU A 173 -14.15 -4.15 -0.15
C LEU A 173 -13.51 -5.53 -0.11
N ALA A 174 -12.52 -5.80 -0.95
CA ALA A 174 -11.80 -7.07 -0.97
C ALA A 174 -11.12 -7.37 0.38
N GLN A 175 -10.55 -6.35 1.06
CA GLN A 175 -9.94 -6.51 2.37
C GLN A 175 -10.96 -6.86 3.46
N ILE A 176 -12.13 -6.20 3.46
CA ILE A 176 -13.21 -6.48 4.42
C ILE A 176 -13.74 -7.90 4.19
N LEU A 177 -14.04 -8.24 2.94
CA LEU A 177 -14.58 -9.56 2.60
C LEU A 177 -13.60 -10.69 2.94
N GLN A 178 -12.28 -10.47 2.76
CA GLN A 178 -11.27 -11.45 3.18
C GLN A 178 -11.17 -11.66 4.69
N GLN A 179 -11.52 -10.66 5.49
CA GLN A 179 -11.51 -10.74 6.96
C GLN A 179 -12.85 -11.25 7.51
N THR A 180 -13.82 -11.52 6.63
CA THR A 180 -15.11 -12.07 7.01
C THR A 180 -14.96 -13.59 7.11
N GLU A 181 -15.02 -14.13 8.32
CA GLU A 181 -14.76 -15.54 8.62
C GLU A 181 -15.71 -16.47 7.84
N GLU A 182 -16.94 -16.06 7.61
CA GLU A 182 -17.93 -16.79 6.84
C GLU A 182 -17.58 -16.94 5.36
N ILE A 183 -16.82 -16.00 4.79
CA ILE A 183 -16.39 -16.06 3.39
C ILE A 183 -15.21 -17.03 3.23
N GLU A 184 -14.35 -17.12 4.24
CA GLU A 184 -13.17 -17.97 4.19
C GLU A 184 -13.47 -19.44 4.54
N SER A 185 -14.42 -19.68 5.46
CA SER A 185 -14.63 -20.97 6.09
C SER A 185 -15.96 -21.67 5.78
N VAL A 186 -16.92 -20.97 5.15
CA VAL A 186 -18.27 -21.54 4.89
C VAL A 186 -18.41 -22.00 3.45
N GLY A 187 -19.02 -23.20 3.28
CA GLY A 187 -19.33 -23.81 1.99
C GLY A 187 -18.30 -24.83 1.52
N GLU A 188 -18.67 -25.61 0.51
CA GLU A 188 -17.89 -26.69 -0.06
C GLU A 188 -17.05 -26.20 -1.26
N ASP A 189 -15.93 -26.85 -1.51
CA ASP A 189 -15.17 -26.61 -2.73
C ASP A 189 -15.91 -27.25 -3.93
N PHE A 190 -15.81 -26.65 -5.10
CA PHE A 190 -16.44 -27.18 -6.30
C PHE A 190 -15.65 -28.38 -6.85
N ASP A 191 -16.37 -29.46 -7.14
CA ASP A 191 -15.85 -30.63 -7.85
C ASP A 191 -16.39 -30.63 -9.28
N PRO A 192 -15.54 -30.50 -10.32
CA PRO A 192 -15.96 -30.56 -11.71
C PRO A 192 -16.59 -31.92 -12.13
N ALA A 193 -16.33 -33.00 -11.37
CA ALA A 193 -16.90 -34.31 -11.62
C ALA A 193 -18.30 -34.51 -11.02
N ALA A 194 -18.65 -33.68 -10.00
CA ALA A 194 -19.90 -33.77 -9.26
C ALA A 194 -20.58 -32.40 -9.19
N PHE A 195 -21.42 -32.09 -10.16
CA PHE A 195 -22.14 -30.82 -10.17
C PHE A 195 -23.13 -30.76 -9.02
N PRO A 196 -23.11 -29.69 -8.20
CA PRO A 196 -24.01 -29.53 -7.07
C PRO A 196 -25.46 -29.34 -7.55
N GLU A 197 -26.41 -29.92 -6.85
CA GLU A 197 -27.84 -29.67 -7.07
C GLU A 197 -28.22 -28.23 -6.72
N ASP A 198 -27.62 -27.69 -5.67
CA ASP A 198 -27.77 -26.30 -5.23
C ASP A 198 -26.40 -25.61 -5.17
N PRO A 199 -26.09 -24.69 -6.09
CA PRO A 199 -24.84 -23.95 -6.06
C PRO A 199 -24.63 -23.08 -4.81
N ALA A 200 -25.68 -22.80 -4.03
CA ALA A 200 -25.59 -22.02 -2.80
C ALA A 200 -24.87 -22.77 -1.67
N THR A 201 -24.67 -24.08 -1.80
CA THR A 201 -23.89 -24.89 -0.85
C THR A 201 -22.37 -24.71 -1.02
N LEU A 202 -21.94 -24.18 -2.16
CA LEU A 202 -20.55 -23.95 -2.46
C LEU A 202 -19.96 -22.75 -1.66
N SER A 203 -18.69 -22.84 -1.38
CA SER A 203 -17.92 -21.69 -0.87
C SER A 203 -17.85 -20.58 -1.93
N VAL A 204 -17.49 -19.36 -1.53
CA VAL A 204 -17.31 -18.23 -2.47
C VAL A 204 -16.33 -18.58 -3.61
N LEU A 205 -15.26 -19.29 -3.30
CA LEU A 205 -14.33 -19.79 -4.32
C LEU A 205 -14.94 -20.93 -5.15
N GLY A 206 -15.69 -21.82 -4.52
CA GLY A 206 -16.42 -22.90 -5.19
C GLY A 206 -17.43 -22.37 -6.21
N ILE A 207 -18.15 -21.30 -5.88
CA ILE A 207 -19.04 -20.59 -6.81
C ILE A 207 -18.25 -20.02 -8.01
N GLY A 208 -17.07 -19.42 -7.74
CA GLY A 208 -16.18 -18.93 -8.79
C GLY A 208 -15.68 -20.03 -9.72
N ASP A 209 -15.29 -21.16 -9.17
CA ASP A 209 -14.85 -22.34 -9.94
C ASP A 209 -16.00 -22.97 -10.75
N PHE A 210 -17.19 -23.06 -10.14
CA PHE A 210 -18.40 -23.48 -10.83
C PHE A 210 -18.74 -22.58 -12.00
N ALA A 211 -18.67 -21.24 -11.80
CA ALA A 211 -18.89 -20.30 -12.89
C ALA A 211 -17.84 -20.44 -14.01
N ASN A 212 -16.58 -20.68 -13.68
CA ASN A 212 -15.52 -20.92 -14.65
C ASN A 212 -15.80 -22.18 -15.47
N GLU A 213 -16.24 -23.27 -14.84
CA GLU A 213 -16.61 -24.50 -15.52
C GLU A 213 -17.81 -24.32 -16.47
N LEU A 214 -18.82 -23.55 -16.02
CA LEU A 214 -19.97 -23.22 -16.89
C LEU A 214 -19.55 -22.38 -18.09
N LEU A 215 -18.63 -21.42 -17.89
CA LEU A 215 -18.10 -20.61 -18.99
C LEU A 215 -17.31 -21.47 -19.98
N GLU A 216 -16.51 -22.42 -19.50
CA GLU A 216 -15.76 -23.32 -20.37
C GLU A 216 -16.65 -24.22 -21.24
N ARG A 217 -17.81 -24.62 -20.71
CA ARG A 217 -18.81 -25.42 -21.45
C ARG A 217 -19.65 -24.60 -22.45
N GLN A 218 -19.61 -23.28 -22.36
CA GLN A 218 -20.31 -22.40 -23.29
C GLN A 218 -19.66 -22.43 -24.67
N ALA A 219 -20.42 -22.81 -25.70
CA ALA A 219 -19.92 -22.96 -27.07
C ALA A 219 -19.27 -21.67 -27.63
N GLY A 220 -19.86 -20.50 -27.31
CA GLY A 220 -19.31 -19.21 -27.72
C GLY A 220 -17.94 -18.92 -27.12
N ILE A 221 -17.77 -19.20 -25.81
CA ILE A 221 -16.49 -19.04 -25.10
C ILE A 221 -15.47 -20.07 -25.59
N GLY A 222 -15.88 -21.32 -25.75
CA GLY A 222 -15.03 -22.37 -26.31
C GLY A 222 -14.51 -22.03 -27.73
N ASN A 223 -15.37 -21.51 -28.59
CA ASN A 223 -14.97 -21.03 -29.92
C ASN A 223 -14.03 -19.82 -29.87
N ALA A 224 -14.29 -18.85 -28.98
CA ALA A 224 -13.42 -17.69 -28.80
C ALA A 224 -12.03 -18.11 -28.30
N ARG A 225 -11.97 -19.06 -27.37
CA ARG A 225 -10.72 -19.63 -26.85
C ARG A 225 -9.95 -20.39 -27.92
N ALA A 226 -10.64 -21.21 -28.71
CA ALA A 226 -10.03 -21.94 -29.84
C ALA A 226 -9.40 -20.96 -30.82
N ARG A 227 -10.13 -19.92 -31.23
CA ARG A 227 -9.60 -18.87 -32.11
C ARG A 227 -8.40 -18.15 -31.53
N LEU A 228 -8.44 -17.81 -30.23
CA LEU A 228 -7.32 -17.18 -29.56
C LEU A 228 -6.08 -18.09 -29.58
N ASN A 229 -6.26 -19.37 -29.28
CA ASN A 229 -5.16 -20.32 -29.21
C ASN A 229 -4.60 -20.68 -30.58
N ASP A 230 -5.48 -20.98 -31.55
CA ASP A 230 -5.08 -21.50 -32.86
C ASP A 230 -4.66 -20.37 -33.81
N ASP A 231 -5.37 -19.26 -33.83
CA ASP A 231 -5.12 -18.18 -34.78
C ASP A 231 -4.03 -17.19 -34.32
N TYR A 232 -3.89 -16.97 -32.97
CA TYR A 232 -2.98 -15.97 -32.42
C TYR A 232 -1.84 -16.59 -31.63
N LEU A 233 -2.12 -17.34 -30.55
CA LEU A 233 -1.09 -17.83 -29.68
C LEU A 233 -0.21 -18.91 -30.28
N ALA A 234 -0.77 -19.79 -31.10
CA ALA A 234 0.00 -20.80 -31.86
C ALA A 234 1.05 -20.17 -32.77
N LYS A 235 0.75 -18.99 -33.35
CA LYS A 235 1.70 -18.25 -34.22
C LYS A 235 2.78 -17.49 -33.44
N LEU A 236 2.58 -17.25 -32.16
CA LEU A 236 3.53 -16.57 -31.26
C LEU A 236 4.36 -17.55 -30.43
N SER A 237 3.99 -18.83 -30.44
CA SER A 237 4.70 -19.88 -29.69
C SER A 237 5.95 -20.32 -30.45
N PHE A 238 7.06 -20.48 -29.71
CA PHE A 238 8.28 -21.08 -30.22
C PHE A 238 8.14 -22.62 -30.23
N GLU A 239 8.89 -23.28 -31.10
CA GLU A 239 8.91 -24.75 -31.19
C GLU A 239 9.26 -25.34 -29.80
N GLY A 240 8.31 -26.10 -29.21
CA GLY A 240 8.46 -26.73 -27.89
C GLY A 240 7.79 -26.01 -26.72
N ASP A 241 7.31 -24.76 -26.89
CA ASP A 241 6.62 -24.02 -25.83
C ASP A 241 5.27 -23.49 -26.38
N THR A 242 4.20 -24.26 -26.18
CA THR A 242 2.85 -23.90 -26.64
C THR A 242 2.18 -22.99 -25.60
N LEU A 243 2.04 -21.71 -25.92
CA LEU A 243 1.20 -20.78 -25.18
C LEU A 243 -0.29 -21.16 -25.33
N LYS A 244 -0.99 -21.27 -24.19
CA LYS A 244 -2.44 -21.50 -24.13
C LYS A 244 -3.13 -20.42 -23.33
N GLY A 245 -4.11 -19.77 -23.93
CA GLY A 245 -4.99 -18.82 -23.25
C GLY A 245 -6.22 -19.54 -22.68
N ALA A 246 -6.70 -19.08 -21.54
CA ALA A 246 -7.97 -19.48 -20.96
C ALA A 246 -8.81 -18.24 -20.66
N ILE A 247 -10.12 -18.35 -20.78
CA ILE A 247 -11.08 -17.31 -20.43
C ILE A 247 -11.73 -17.77 -19.12
N SER A 248 -11.58 -16.98 -18.07
CA SER A 248 -12.11 -17.33 -16.75
C SER A 248 -12.60 -16.10 -16.00
N VAL A 249 -13.48 -16.30 -15.04
CA VAL A 249 -13.77 -15.31 -13.99
C VAL A 249 -12.50 -15.12 -13.16
N SER A 250 -12.24 -13.89 -12.70
CA SER A 250 -11.10 -13.61 -11.81
C SER A 250 -11.08 -14.56 -10.62
N GLY A 251 -9.90 -14.79 -10.04
CA GLY A 251 -9.74 -15.70 -8.91
C GLY A 251 -9.40 -17.15 -9.23
N ALA A 252 -9.19 -17.49 -10.52
CA ALA A 252 -8.87 -18.86 -10.93
C ALA A 252 -7.42 -19.30 -10.61
N ARG A 253 -6.51 -18.37 -10.28
CA ARG A 253 -5.08 -18.66 -10.08
C ARG A 253 -4.55 -18.17 -8.72
N GLY A 254 -3.64 -18.95 -8.14
CA GLY A 254 -2.97 -18.63 -6.88
C GLY A 254 -3.46 -19.48 -5.69
N ASP A 255 -2.94 -19.19 -4.50
CA ASP A 255 -3.45 -19.77 -3.26
C ASP A 255 -4.85 -19.22 -2.90
N LYS A 256 -5.53 -19.84 -1.94
CA LYS A 256 -6.90 -19.48 -1.54
C LYS A 256 -7.05 -17.98 -1.25
N SER A 257 -6.10 -17.39 -0.51
CA SER A 257 -6.12 -15.97 -0.15
C SER A 257 -5.91 -15.06 -1.38
N ALA A 258 -5.00 -15.43 -2.29
CA ALA A 258 -4.78 -14.72 -3.54
C ALA A 258 -5.98 -14.82 -4.49
N ARG A 259 -6.64 -15.98 -4.53
CA ARG A 259 -7.84 -16.24 -5.33
C ARG A 259 -9.03 -15.39 -4.84
N LEU A 260 -9.27 -15.36 -3.53
CA LEU A 260 -10.31 -14.50 -2.95
C LEU A 260 -10.11 -13.02 -3.28
N ARG A 261 -8.85 -12.53 -3.21
CA ARG A 261 -8.52 -11.15 -3.57
C ARG A 261 -8.75 -10.81 -5.05
N GLN A 262 -8.78 -11.79 -5.92
CA GLN A 262 -9.01 -11.60 -7.35
C GLN A 262 -10.48 -11.75 -7.71
N LEU A 263 -11.22 -12.54 -6.96
CA LEU A 263 -12.64 -12.80 -7.19
C LEU A 263 -13.51 -11.63 -6.66
N LEU A 264 -13.13 -11.07 -5.54
CA LEU A 264 -13.82 -9.97 -4.84
C LEU A 264 -13.17 -8.63 -5.13
#